data_67e627eac0ded9447a50c963550e344a
#
_entry.id   67e627eac0ded9447a50c963550e344a
#
_cell.length_a   1.000
_cell.length_b   1.000
_cell.length_c   1.000
_cell.angle_alpha   90.00
_cell.angle_beta   90.00
_cell.angle_gamma   90.00
#
_symmetry.space_group_name_H-M   'P 1'
#
loop_
_entity.id
_entity.type
_entity.pdbx_description
1 polymer ?
#
loop_
_entity_poly.entity_id
_entity_poly.type
_entity_poly.pdbx_seq_one_letter_code
_entity_poly.pdbx_strand_id
1 'polypeptide(L)'
;TAIHKYMNQKKVPMLFVATGASKWGKPKEFPWTMGFQPDYHTEAVIYAKHLLANVKDAKIGVLMQNDDYGKDYWEGFKEGLGKDANKVVKHVSYETTDPTVDSQVIQLKDSGANVFFNIAIPKFAAQAMRKAGDIGWKPTIYLNNVSSSVASAMKPAGFENVQGVITAQYLMDPTDKQWDNNPDMKQWVDWMKTSNPGASLEDASNV
;
A
#
# COMPACT_ATOMS: atom_id res chain seq x y z
N THR A 1 -0.30 -16.93 5.38
CA THR A 1 0.33 -17.39 6.63
C THR A 1 0.43 -18.91 6.69
N ALA A 2 1.48 -19.41 7.35
CA ALA A 2 1.79 -20.85 7.41
C ALA A 2 0.67 -21.68 8.05
N ILE A 3 -0.07 -21.11 9.00
CA ILE A 3 -1.10 -21.84 9.77
C ILE A 3 -2.50 -21.83 9.13
N HIS A 4 -2.71 -21.12 8.02
CA HIS A 4 -4.03 -20.92 7.42
C HIS A 4 -4.78 -22.23 7.15
N LYS A 5 -4.16 -23.15 6.42
CA LYS A 5 -4.75 -24.45 6.09
C LYS A 5 -5.02 -25.30 7.34
N TYR A 6 -4.07 -25.32 8.26
CA TYR A 6 -4.18 -26.05 9.52
C TYR A 6 -5.39 -25.57 10.36
N MET A 7 -5.56 -24.26 10.53
CA MET A 7 -6.67 -23.69 11.28
C MET A 7 -8.02 -24.05 10.65
N ASN A 8 -8.11 -23.96 9.31
CA ASN A 8 -9.32 -24.38 8.61
C ASN A 8 -9.62 -25.88 8.76
N GLN A 9 -8.61 -26.77 8.71
CA GLN A 9 -8.77 -28.19 8.95
C GLN A 9 -9.25 -28.47 10.38
N LYS A 10 -8.76 -27.71 11.36
CA LYS A 10 -9.14 -27.82 12.76
C LYS A 10 -10.46 -27.12 13.09
N LYS A 11 -11.07 -26.42 12.10
CA LYS A 11 -12.31 -25.66 12.28
C LYS A 11 -12.17 -24.59 13.38
N VAL A 12 -11.00 -23.96 13.47
CA VAL A 12 -10.73 -22.88 14.42
C VAL A 12 -10.81 -21.56 13.65
N PRO A 13 -11.69 -20.61 14.09
CA PRO A 13 -11.82 -19.33 13.43
C PRO A 13 -10.53 -18.51 13.45
N MET A 14 -10.15 -18.00 12.28
CA MET A 14 -9.13 -16.97 12.10
C MET A 14 -9.85 -15.68 11.68
N LEU A 15 -10.16 -14.84 12.67
CA LEU A 15 -10.93 -13.62 12.47
C LEU A 15 -10.01 -12.42 12.26
N PHE A 16 -10.47 -11.48 11.43
CA PHE A 16 -9.84 -10.18 11.21
C PHE A 16 -8.36 -10.26 10.83
N VAL A 17 -8.03 -11.17 9.89
CA VAL A 17 -6.66 -11.28 9.41
C VAL A 17 -6.25 -9.97 8.74
N ALA A 18 -5.23 -9.29 9.30
CA ALA A 18 -4.78 -7.97 8.88
C ALA A 18 -3.93 -8.05 7.59
N THR A 19 -4.58 -8.37 6.48
CA THR A 19 -4.00 -8.38 5.13
C THR A 19 -5.10 -8.33 4.08
N GLY A 20 -4.87 -7.60 3.00
CA GLY A 20 -5.74 -7.55 1.84
C GLY A 20 -5.44 -8.60 0.77
N ALA A 21 -4.61 -9.62 1.07
CA ALA A 21 -4.32 -10.66 0.09
C ALA A 21 -5.61 -11.42 -0.28
N SER A 22 -5.87 -11.58 -1.57
CA SER A 22 -7.11 -12.14 -2.14
C SER A 22 -7.47 -13.55 -1.64
N LYS A 23 -6.47 -14.31 -1.20
CA LYS A 23 -6.67 -15.64 -0.60
C LYS A 23 -7.53 -15.63 0.68
N TRP A 24 -7.64 -14.50 1.38
CA TRP A 24 -8.44 -14.36 2.59
C TRP A 24 -9.94 -14.12 2.30
N GLY A 25 -10.28 -13.80 1.05
CA GLY A 25 -11.64 -13.61 0.56
C GLY A 25 -12.25 -14.86 -0.09
N LYS A 26 -11.79 -16.07 0.28
CA LYS A 26 -12.25 -17.34 -0.31
C LYS A 26 -13.06 -18.20 0.69
N PRO A 27 -14.25 -17.79 1.12
CA PRO A 27 -15.01 -18.49 2.16
C PRO A 27 -15.44 -19.91 1.75
N LYS A 28 -15.56 -20.20 0.46
CA LYS A 28 -15.88 -21.57 -0.03
C LYS A 28 -14.73 -22.54 0.19
N GLU A 29 -13.48 -22.08 0.06
CA GLU A 29 -12.28 -22.91 0.30
C GLU A 29 -11.88 -22.91 1.77
N PHE A 30 -12.02 -21.76 2.43
CA PHE A 30 -11.55 -21.50 3.79
C PHE A 30 -12.64 -20.89 4.66
N PRO A 31 -13.68 -21.66 5.02
CA PRO A 31 -14.86 -21.14 5.73
C PRO A 31 -14.57 -20.68 7.17
N TRP A 32 -13.41 -20.99 7.72
CA TRP A 32 -12.98 -20.60 9.06
C TRP A 32 -12.00 -19.42 9.05
N THR A 33 -11.91 -18.73 7.91
CA THR A 33 -11.00 -17.59 7.78
C THR A 33 -11.77 -16.35 7.32
N MET A 34 -11.49 -15.22 7.97
CA MET A 34 -12.05 -13.92 7.63
C MET A 34 -10.93 -12.88 7.56
N GLY A 35 -10.74 -12.26 6.40
CA GLY A 35 -9.88 -11.08 6.24
C GLY A 35 -10.56 -9.84 6.82
N PHE A 36 -9.77 -8.80 7.07
CA PHE A 36 -10.27 -7.53 7.60
C PHE A 36 -10.10 -6.36 6.63
N GLN A 37 -9.00 -6.36 5.87
CA GLN A 37 -8.66 -5.27 4.97
C GLN A 37 -9.33 -5.41 3.60
N PRO A 38 -9.55 -4.30 2.88
CA PRO A 38 -9.90 -4.34 1.46
C PRO A 38 -8.89 -5.18 0.66
N ASP A 39 -9.39 -5.79 -0.40
CA ASP A 39 -8.60 -6.66 -1.27
C ASP A 39 -7.56 -5.86 -2.08
N TYR A 40 -6.30 -6.28 -2.04
CA TYR A 40 -5.19 -5.62 -2.75
C TYR A 40 -5.37 -5.60 -4.27
N HIS A 41 -5.91 -6.67 -4.81
CA HIS A 41 -6.18 -6.77 -6.24
C HIS A 41 -7.20 -5.71 -6.66
N THR A 42 -8.31 -5.57 -5.91
CA THR A 42 -9.35 -4.57 -6.17
C THR A 42 -8.81 -3.15 -6.08
N GLU A 43 -7.99 -2.85 -5.06
CA GLU A 43 -7.34 -1.55 -4.91
C GLU A 43 -6.46 -1.22 -6.12
N ALA A 44 -5.66 -2.18 -6.58
CA ALA A 44 -4.80 -2.00 -7.74
C ALA A 44 -5.58 -1.75 -9.04
N VAL A 45 -6.73 -2.43 -9.23
CA VAL A 45 -7.65 -2.14 -10.34
C VAL A 45 -8.13 -0.68 -10.30
N ILE A 46 -8.48 -0.18 -9.12
CA ILE A 46 -8.92 1.21 -8.93
C ILE A 46 -7.80 2.18 -9.28
N TYR A 47 -6.57 1.95 -8.80
CA TYR A 47 -5.42 2.78 -9.15
C TYR A 47 -5.14 2.81 -10.65
N ALA A 48 -5.18 1.66 -11.32
CA ALA A 48 -4.98 1.59 -12.76
C ALA A 48 -6.02 2.43 -13.51
N LYS A 49 -7.29 2.29 -13.15
CA LYS A 49 -8.38 3.06 -13.77
C LYS A 49 -8.25 4.56 -13.51
N HIS A 50 -7.93 4.95 -12.27
CA HIS A 50 -7.70 6.36 -11.92
C HIS A 50 -6.51 6.92 -12.70
N LEU A 51 -5.42 6.18 -12.80
CA LEU A 51 -4.22 6.56 -13.55
C LEU A 51 -4.55 6.81 -15.03
N LEU A 52 -5.24 5.86 -15.67
CA LEU A 52 -5.61 5.98 -17.08
C LEU A 52 -6.52 7.18 -17.37
N ALA A 53 -7.39 7.53 -16.41
CA ALA A 53 -8.28 8.67 -16.56
C ALA A 53 -7.59 10.03 -16.35
N ASN A 54 -6.52 10.09 -15.55
CA ASN A 54 -5.95 11.36 -15.08
C ASN A 54 -4.53 11.63 -15.60
N VAL A 55 -3.78 10.62 -16.05
CA VAL A 55 -2.41 10.79 -16.51
C VAL A 55 -2.32 10.50 -18.01
N LYS A 56 -2.19 11.57 -18.81
CA LYS A 56 -1.93 11.45 -20.23
C LYS A 56 -0.50 10.92 -20.45
N ASP A 57 -0.32 10.15 -21.52
CA ASP A 57 0.99 9.62 -21.96
C ASP A 57 1.77 8.90 -20.83
N ALA A 58 1.04 8.17 -20.01
CA ALA A 58 1.61 7.44 -18.87
C ALA A 58 2.65 6.41 -19.36
N LYS A 59 3.86 6.50 -18.78
CA LYS A 59 4.92 5.50 -18.82
C LYS A 59 5.12 5.02 -17.41
N ILE A 60 4.69 3.81 -17.11
CA ILE A 60 4.52 3.34 -15.75
C ILE A 60 5.73 2.52 -15.34
N GLY A 61 6.36 2.93 -14.25
CA GLY A 61 7.34 2.13 -13.51
C GLY A 61 6.70 1.51 -12.28
N VAL A 62 6.90 0.23 -12.05
CA VAL A 62 6.33 -0.51 -10.92
C VAL A 62 7.43 -1.07 -10.04
N LEU A 63 7.39 -0.78 -8.75
CA LEU A 63 8.16 -1.45 -7.70
C LEU A 63 7.22 -2.30 -6.87
N MET A 64 7.49 -3.60 -6.73
CA MET A 64 6.69 -4.46 -5.86
C MET A 64 7.53 -5.33 -4.93
N GLN A 65 6.97 -5.67 -3.76
CA GLN A 65 7.51 -6.73 -2.91
C GLN A 65 7.30 -8.09 -3.59
N ASN A 66 8.31 -8.95 -3.57
CA ASN A 66 8.25 -10.26 -4.24
C ASN A 66 7.59 -11.33 -3.37
N ASP A 67 6.30 -11.15 -3.07
CA ASP A 67 5.49 -12.12 -2.34
C ASP A 67 4.01 -12.05 -2.76
N ASP A 68 3.11 -12.71 -2.00
CA ASP A 68 1.67 -12.71 -2.28
C ASP A 68 1.07 -11.30 -2.30
N TYR A 69 1.56 -10.40 -1.44
CA TYR A 69 1.10 -9.01 -1.37
C TYR A 69 1.40 -8.25 -2.67
N GLY A 70 2.68 -8.22 -3.07
CA GLY A 70 3.06 -7.52 -4.30
C GLY A 70 2.47 -8.16 -5.55
N LYS A 71 2.34 -9.49 -5.58
CA LYS A 71 1.73 -10.21 -6.72
C LYS A 71 0.25 -9.92 -6.87
N ASP A 72 -0.52 -9.87 -5.77
CA ASP A 72 -1.94 -9.51 -5.83
C ASP A 72 -2.16 -8.09 -6.40
N TYR A 73 -1.38 -7.12 -5.94
CA TYR A 73 -1.42 -5.77 -6.52
C TYR A 73 -1.03 -5.76 -8.00
N TRP A 74 0.02 -6.49 -8.37
CA TRP A 74 0.48 -6.55 -9.74
C TRP A 74 -0.57 -7.15 -10.68
N GLU A 75 -1.20 -8.26 -10.30
CA GLU A 75 -2.26 -8.86 -11.10
C GLU A 75 -3.47 -7.93 -11.24
N GLY A 76 -3.93 -7.32 -10.15
CA GLY A 76 -5.01 -6.34 -10.19
C GLY A 76 -4.69 -5.11 -11.03
N PHE A 77 -3.45 -4.63 -10.95
CA PHE A 77 -3.02 -3.49 -11.75
C PHE A 77 -3.03 -3.80 -13.25
N LYS A 78 -2.52 -4.96 -13.65
CA LYS A 78 -2.58 -5.42 -15.04
C LYS A 78 -4.03 -5.56 -15.54
N GLU A 79 -4.91 -6.14 -14.70
CA GLU A 79 -6.34 -6.24 -15.03
C GLU A 79 -6.96 -4.86 -15.24
N GLY A 80 -6.70 -3.92 -14.33
CA GLY A 80 -7.21 -2.55 -14.44
C GLY A 80 -6.69 -1.78 -15.64
N LEU A 81 -5.45 -2.01 -16.06
CA LEU A 81 -4.86 -1.45 -17.28
C LEU A 81 -5.44 -2.07 -18.55
N GLY A 82 -5.78 -3.36 -18.51
CA GLY A 82 -6.33 -4.08 -19.68
C GLY A 82 -5.46 -3.93 -20.93
N LYS A 83 -6.01 -3.39 -22.01
CA LYS A 83 -5.29 -3.15 -23.29
C LYS A 83 -4.13 -2.16 -23.16
N ASP A 84 -4.11 -1.33 -22.14
CA ASP A 84 -3.07 -0.34 -21.87
C ASP A 84 -1.92 -0.90 -21.01
N ALA A 85 -1.84 -2.21 -20.80
CA ALA A 85 -0.76 -2.85 -20.02
C ALA A 85 0.65 -2.60 -20.62
N ASN A 86 0.74 -2.31 -21.91
CA ASN A 86 1.98 -1.91 -22.60
C ASN A 86 2.53 -0.54 -22.15
N LYS A 87 1.75 0.25 -21.40
CA LYS A 87 2.22 1.49 -20.76
C LYS A 87 3.18 1.22 -19.59
N VAL A 88 3.24 -0.02 -19.08
CA VAL A 88 4.26 -0.42 -18.09
C VAL A 88 5.60 -0.60 -18.80
N VAL A 89 6.47 0.39 -18.66
CA VAL A 89 7.78 0.42 -19.29
C VAL A 89 8.85 -0.32 -18.49
N LYS A 90 8.64 -0.44 -17.16
CA LYS A 90 9.55 -1.17 -16.28
C LYS A 90 8.79 -1.71 -15.06
N HIS A 91 9.07 -2.96 -14.72
CA HIS A 91 8.60 -3.62 -13.51
C HIS A 91 9.81 -4.23 -12.80
N VAL A 92 9.97 -3.91 -11.52
CA VAL A 92 11.05 -4.40 -10.66
C VAL A 92 10.49 -4.88 -9.33
N SER A 93 11.19 -5.80 -8.72
CA SER A 93 10.82 -6.31 -7.39
C SER A 93 11.95 -6.17 -6.39
N TYR A 94 11.60 -6.32 -5.11
CA TYR A 94 12.53 -6.39 -3.99
C TYR A 94 12.11 -7.49 -3.02
N GLU A 95 13.06 -7.96 -2.21
CA GLU A 95 12.81 -8.88 -1.10
C GLU A 95 12.82 -8.10 0.23
N THR A 96 12.05 -8.58 1.22
CA THR A 96 12.02 -7.93 2.55
C THR A 96 13.36 -7.99 3.28
N THR A 97 14.27 -8.84 2.81
CA THR A 97 15.65 -8.98 3.29
C THR A 97 16.65 -8.04 2.62
N ASP A 98 16.23 -7.35 1.54
CA ASP A 98 17.08 -6.40 0.86
C ASP A 98 17.45 -5.24 1.80
N PRO A 99 18.67 -4.72 1.75
CA PRO A 99 19.04 -3.57 2.56
C PRO A 99 18.36 -2.28 2.10
N THR A 100 18.25 -2.08 0.78
CA THR A 100 17.66 -0.90 0.15
C THR A 100 16.96 -1.27 -1.17
N VAL A 101 16.22 -0.31 -1.73
CA VAL A 101 15.60 -0.40 -3.08
C VAL A 101 16.17 0.63 -4.06
N ASP A 102 17.33 1.15 -3.77
CA ASP A 102 17.97 2.22 -4.54
C ASP A 102 18.19 1.85 -6.01
N SER A 103 18.70 0.64 -6.25
CA SER A 103 18.95 0.14 -7.61
C SER A 103 17.67 -0.02 -8.42
N GLN A 104 16.60 -0.46 -7.78
CA GLN A 104 15.28 -0.57 -8.40
C GLN A 104 14.76 0.80 -8.82
N VAL A 105 14.86 1.81 -7.94
CA VAL A 105 14.39 3.17 -8.24
C VAL A 105 15.20 3.81 -9.37
N ILE A 106 16.51 3.60 -9.42
CA ILE A 106 17.37 4.05 -10.53
C ILE A 106 16.89 3.42 -11.85
N GLN A 107 16.67 2.10 -11.87
CA GLN A 107 16.17 1.41 -13.07
C GLN A 107 14.80 1.94 -13.53
N LEU A 108 13.91 2.30 -12.61
CA LEU A 108 12.61 2.89 -12.93
C LEU A 108 12.78 4.26 -13.59
N LYS A 109 13.63 5.13 -13.04
CA LYS A 109 13.97 6.43 -13.65
C LYS A 109 14.56 6.25 -15.05
N ASP A 110 15.54 5.36 -15.20
CA ASP A 110 16.27 5.15 -16.46
C ASP A 110 15.38 4.57 -17.56
N SER A 111 14.27 3.92 -17.20
CA SER A 111 13.26 3.46 -18.15
C SER A 111 12.42 4.59 -18.78
N GLY A 112 12.59 5.82 -18.30
CA GLY A 112 11.80 6.96 -18.74
C GLY A 112 10.38 6.99 -18.17
N ALA A 113 10.12 6.25 -17.08
CA ALA A 113 8.82 6.26 -16.39
C ALA A 113 8.50 7.64 -15.85
N ASN A 114 7.28 8.12 -16.08
CA ASN A 114 6.71 9.35 -15.52
C ASN A 114 5.62 9.09 -14.47
N VAL A 115 5.27 7.82 -14.27
CA VAL A 115 4.40 7.33 -13.20
C VAL A 115 5.16 6.28 -12.41
N PHE A 116 5.07 6.36 -11.10
CA PHE A 116 5.66 5.39 -10.19
C PHE A 116 4.56 4.72 -9.36
N PHE A 117 4.28 3.45 -9.61
CA PHE A 117 3.42 2.65 -8.74
C PHE A 117 4.28 1.93 -7.70
N ASN A 118 4.18 2.40 -6.45
CA ASN A 118 4.98 1.93 -5.32
C ASN A 118 4.18 0.94 -4.49
N ILE A 119 4.46 -0.37 -4.68
CA ILE A 119 3.85 -1.50 -3.96
C ILE A 119 4.87 -2.05 -2.96
N ALA A 120 5.22 -1.21 -2.00
CA ALA A 120 6.20 -1.56 -0.98
C ALA A 120 5.63 -1.31 0.42
N ILE A 121 6.10 -2.09 1.40
CA ILE A 121 5.79 -1.84 2.83
C ILE A 121 6.47 -0.54 3.30
N PRO A 122 6.03 0.09 4.40
CA PRO A 122 6.40 1.46 4.78
C PRO A 122 7.89 1.77 4.71
N LYS A 123 8.74 0.89 5.23
CA LYS A 123 10.21 1.06 5.20
C LYS A 123 10.73 1.26 3.77
N PHE A 124 10.37 0.36 2.87
CA PHE A 124 10.86 0.39 1.48
C PHE A 124 10.15 1.43 0.62
N ALA A 125 8.87 1.70 0.92
CA ALA A 125 8.12 2.77 0.28
C ALA A 125 8.78 4.14 0.56
N ALA A 126 9.15 4.40 1.82
CA ALA A 126 9.86 5.60 2.23
C ALA A 126 11.23 5.72 1.55
N GLN A 127 12.02 4.64 1.55
CA GLN A 127 13.32 4.60 0.86
C GLN A 127 13.17 4.90 -0.64
N ALA A 128 12.17 4.30 -1.30
CA ALA A 128 11.95 4.51 -2.73
C ALA A 128 11.57 5.95 -3.07
N MET A 129 10.68 6.56 -2.28
CA MET A 129 10.27 7.96 -2.48
C MET A 129 11.40 8.93 -2.18
N ARG A 130 12.18 8.71 -1.10
CA ARG A 130 13.38 9.49 -0.81
C ARG A 130 14.38 9.38 -1.94
N LYS A 131 14.69 8.17 -2.39
CA LYS A 131 15.63 7.94 -3.48
C LYS A 131 15.21 8.62 -4.76
N ALA A 132 13.92 8.60 -5.11
CA ALA A 132 13.40 9.33 -6.26
C ALA A 132 13.70 10.83 -6.16
N GLY A 133 13.49 11.43 -4.98
CA GLY A 133 13.86 12.82 -4.71
C GLY A 133 15.37 13.08 -4.85
N ASP A 134 16.21 12.25 -4.21
CA ASP A 134 17.67 12.39 -4.21
C ASP A 134 18.27 12.39 -5.62
N ILE A 135 17.69 11.57 -6.52
CA ILE A 135 18.15 11.50 -7.92
C ILE A 135 17.41 12.46 -8.86
N GLY A 136 16.57 13.34 -8.33
CA GLY A 136 15.80 14.31 -9.11
C GLY A 136 14.73 13.69 -10.02
N TRP A 137 14.24 12.48 -9.71
CA TRP A 137 13.13 11.86 -10.42
C TRP A 137 11.81 12.27 -9.76
N LYS A 138 10.92 12.92 -10.53
CA LYS A 138 9.65 13.47 -10.07
C LYS A 138 8.46 12.86 -10.83
N PRO A 139 8.17 11.58 -10.69
CA PRO A 139 7.01 10.95 -11.32
C PRO A 139 5.72 11.30 -10.55
N THR A 140 4.57 11.08 -11.18
CA THR A 140 3.32 10.95 -10.43
C THR A 140 3.36 9.65 -9.63
N ILE A 141 3.33 9.74 -8.30
CA ILE A 141 3.46 8.57 -7.43
C ILE A 141 2.08 8.06 -7.01
N TYR A 142 1.81 6.80 -7.31
CA TYR A 142 0.72 6.02 -6.73
C TYR A 142 1.29 5.12 -5.64
N LEU A 143 0.80 5.28 -4.41
CA LEU A 143 1.28 4.56 -3.24
C LEU A 143 0.16 3.65 -2.72
N ASN A 144 0.47 2.39 -2.51
CA ASN A 144 -0.46 1.42 -1.94
C ASN A 144 -0.91 1.82 -0.52
N ASN A 145 -2.10 1.37 -0.10
CA ASN A 145 -2.70 1.77 1.17
C ASN A 145 -1.88 1.34 2.40
N VAL A 146 -1.17 0.21 2.32
CA VAL A 146 -0.35 -0.32 3.42
C VAL A 146 0.73 0.68 3.84
N SER A 147 1.15 1.56 2.92
CA SER A 147 2.20 2.56 3.15
C SER A 147 1.67 4.01 3.14
N SER A 148 0.37 4.20 3.28
CA SER A 148 -0.27 5.53 3.28
C SER A 148 -0.04 6.34 4.56
N SER A 149 0.56 5.74 5.61
CA SER A 149 0.82 6.40 6.90
C SER A 149 1.80 7.57 6.76
N VAL A 150 1.41 8.71 7.31
CA VAL A 150 2.27 9.89 7.41
C VAL A 150 3.48 9.58 8.30
N ALA A 151 3.29 8.95 9.45
CA ALA A 151 4.36 8.67 10.41
C ALA A 151 5.35 7.63 9.90
N SER A 152 4.86 6.49 9.35
CA SER A 152 5.71 5.35 9.04
C SER A 152 6.32 5.38 7.62
N ALA A 153 5.73 6.16 6.69
CA ALA A 153 6.22 6.21 5.31
C ALA A 153 6.53 7.63 4.82
N MET A 154 5.61 8.59 4.94
CA MET A 154 5.79 9.90 4.32
C MET A 154 6.82 10.75 5.04
N LYS A 155 6.79 10.82 6.38
CA LYS A 155 7.76 11.55 7.20
C LYS A 155 9.18 10.99 7.03
N PRO A 156 9.42 9.67 7.08
CA PRO A 156 10.73 9.10 6.76
C PRO A 156 11.19 9.32 5.31
N ALA A 157 10.28 9.45 4.35
CA ALA A 157 10.63 9.77 2.96
C ALA A 157 11.10 11.21 2.76
N GLY A 158 10.70 12.12 3.67
CA GLY A 158 10.83 13.58 3.52
C GLY A 158 9.58 14.17 2.85
N PHE A 159 8.97 15.16 3.50
CA PHE A 159 7.70 15.73 3.01
C PHE A 159 7.83 16.39 1.63
N GLU A 160 9.01 16.89 1.29
CA GLU A 160 9.33 17.45 -0.03
C GLU A 160 9.27 16.39 -1.15
N ASN A 161 9.51 15.12 -0.83
CA ASN A 161 9.54 14.01 -1.78
C ASN A 161 8.17 13.34 -1.98
N VAL A 162 7.20 13.67 -1.12
CA VAL A 162 5.88 13.03 -1.13
C VAL A 162 4.73 13.97 -1.50
N GLN A 163 5.07 15.19 -1.94
CA GLN A 163 4.05 16.14 -2.39
C GLN A 163 3.33 15.60 -3.63
N GLY A 164 2.00 15.56 -3.57
CA GLY A 164 1.18 15.05 -4.69
C GLY A 164 1.13 13.53 -4.81
N VAL A 165 1.60 12.77 -3.81
CA VAL A 165 1.41 11.32 -3.75
C VAL A 165 -0.08 11.00 -3.70
N ILE A 166 -0.51 10.08 -4.55
CA ILE A 166 -1.89 9.57 -4.62
C ILE A 166 -1.93 8.24 -3.90
N THR A 167 -2.78 8.12 -2.90
CA THR A 167 -2.99 6.89 -2.14
C THR A 167 -4.47 6.70 -1.82
N ALA A 168 -4.84 5.52 -1.34
CA ALA A 168 -6.16 5.22 -0.80
C ALA A 168 -6.05 4.92 0.69
N GLN A 169 -7.14 5.20 1.42
CA GLN A 169 -7.25 4.85 2.82
C GLN A 169 -8.68 4.38 3.10
N TYR A 170 -8.82 3.33 3.89
CA TYR A 170 -10.12 2.77 4.27
C TYR A 170 -10.47 3.01 5.75
N LEU A 171 -9.51 3.52 6.51
CA LEU A 171 -9.68 3.93 7.91
C LEU A 171 -9.53 5.45 8.03
N MET A 172 -10.23 6.04 8.99
CA MET A 172 -10.01 7.43 9.36
C MET A 172 -8.66 7.55 10.07
N ASP A 173 -7.80 8.45 9.59
CA ASP A 173 -6.52 8.73 10.25
C ASP A 173 -6.78 9.66 11.45
N PRO A 174 -6.42 9.25 12.69
CA PRO A 174 -6.65 10.05 13.89
C PRO A 174 -5.80 11.34 13.95
N THR A 175 -4.82 11.48 13.06
CA THR A 175 -4.00 12.70 12.94
C THR A 175 -4.52 13.68 11.88
N ASP A 176 -5.51 13.27 11.08
CA ASP A 176 -6.12 14.13 10.06
C ASP A 176 -7.25 14.97 10.64
N LYS A 177 -7.04 16.30 10.63
CA LYS A 177 -7.95 17.31 11.17
C LYS A 177 -9.37 17.26 10.59
N GLN A 178 -9.57 16.68 9.40
CA GLN A 178 -10.91 16.53 8.84
C GLN A 178 -11.82 15.67 9.73
N TRP A 179 -11.25 14.81 10.57
CA TRP A 179 -11.96 13.91 11.48
C TRP A 179 -12.11 14.44 12.90
N ASP A 180 -11.55 15.62 13.24
CA ASP A 180 -11.58 16.18 14.60
C ASP A 180 -13.02 16.30 15.18
N ASN A 181 -14.00 16.52 14.31
CA ASN A 181 -15.40 16.64 14.70
C ASN A 181 -16.24 15.37 14.49
N ASN A 182 -15.64 14.30 13.97
CA ASN A 182 -16.33 13.03 13.81
C ASN A 182 -16.58 12.37 15.17
N PRO A 183 -17.82 11.97 15.51
CA PRO A 183 -18.14 11.41 16.83
C PRO A 183 -17.45 10.07 17.10
N ASP A 184 -17.32 9.21 16.08
CA ASP A 184 -16.67 7.90 16.24
C ASP A 184 -15.16 8.07 16.46
N MET A 185 -14.54 9.02 15.77
CA MET A 185 -13.14 9.37 15.98
C MET A 185 -12.91 9.89 17.41
N LYS A 186 -13.76 10.79 17.91
CA LYS A 186 -13.68 11.28 19.29
C LYS A 186 -13.77 10.15 20.29
N GLN A 187 -14.76 9.27 20.14
CA GLN A 187 -14.96 8.12 21.02
C GLN A 187 -13.73 7.21 21.01
N TRP A 188 -13.17 6.94 19.83
CA TRP A 188 -11.97 6.12 19.69
C TRP A 188 -10.74 6.76 20.34
N VAL A 189 -10.53 8.06 20.13
CA VAL A 189 -9.41 8.82 20.75
C VAL A 189 -9.52 8.81 22.27
N ASP A 190 -10.72 9.00 22.82
CA ASP A 190 -10.95 9.00 24.27
C ASP A 190 -10.73 7.59 24.86
N TRP A 191 -11.14 6.56 24.14
CA TRP A 191 -10.85 5.18 24.51
C TRP A 191 -9.34 4.91 24.48
N MET A 192 -8.61 5.34 23.46
CA MET A 192 -7.16 5.18 23.37
C MET A 192 -6.44 5.86 24.54
N LYS A 193 -6.79 7.10 24.87
CA LYS A 193 -6.21 7.84 26.00
C LYS A 193 -6.42 7.12 27.33
N THR A 194 -7.57 6.45 27.49
CA THR A 194 -7.91 5.75 28.73
C THR A 194 -7.28 4.37 28.81
N SER A 195 -7.31 3.62 27.70
CA SER A 195 -6.89 2.20 27.68
C SER A 195 -5.41 2.04 27.37
N ASN A 196 -4.78 3.02 26.72
CA ASN A 196 -3.35 3.02 26.38
C ASN A 196 -2.73 4.42 26.51
N PRO A 197 -2.64 4.97 27.73
CA PRO A 197 -2.30 6.38 27.98
C PRO A 197 -0.88 6.80 27.55
N GLY A 198 -0.07 5.88 27.04
CA GLY A 198 1.27 6.20 26.51
C GLY A 198 1.40 6.07 25.00
N ALA A 199 0.33 5.67 24.31
CA ALA A 199 0.39 5.47 22.86
C ALA A 199 0.32 6.80 22.10
N SER A 200 1.16 6.92 21.08
CA SER A 200 1.07 8.01 20.11
C SER A 200 -0.07 7.75 19.14
N LEU A 201 -0.90 8.76 18.88
CA LEU A 201 -1.93 8.68 17.83
C LEU A 201 -1.31 8.58 16.43
N GLU A 202 -0.09 9.12 16.23
CA GLU A 202 0.65 8.98 14.98
C GLU A 202 0.97 7.51 14.68
N ASP A 203 1.32 6.73 15.69
CA ASP A 203 1.66 5.31 15.54
C ASP A 203 0.40 4.43 15.37
N ALA A 204 -0.75 4.93 15.78
CA ALA A 204 -2.03 4.24 15.65
C ALA A 204 -2.71 4.48 14.29
N SER A 205 -2.16 5.34 13.45
CA SER A 205 -2.66 5.57 12.10
C SER A 205 -2.23 4.42 11.18
N ASN A 206 -3.12 3.64 10.72
CA ASN A 206 -2.94 2.61 9.72
C ASN A 206 -2.46 1.23 10.17
N VAL A 207 -3.26 0.48 10.65
CA VAL A 207 -3.29 -1.00 10.77
C VAL A 207 -3.60 -1.41 12.17
#